data_c0d2f03d57afd9581cb4ccc1a2b2e8c1
#
_entry.id   c0d2f03d57afd9581cb4ccc1a2b2e8c1
#
_cell.length_a   1.000
_cell.length_b   1.000
_cell.length_c   1.000
_cell.angle_alpha   90.00
_cell.angle_beta   90.00
_cell.angle_gamma   90.00
#
_symmetry.space_group_name_H-M   'P 1'
#
loop_
_entity.id
_entity.type
_entity.pdbx_description
1 polymer ?
#
loop_
_entity_poly.entity_id
_entity_poly.type
_entity_poly.pdbx_seq_one_letter_code
_entity_poly.pdbx_strand_id
1 'polypeptide(L)'
;MKTEIILKEGYPFIISSGILFILSLIFHFNGFWQILFFVIFAFFVYFFRNPERIPEDESKGAIISPSDGEIIEIKEDTAPIVNEKMIKISIKLSIFDVHIQRSPIAGEITAKEYIHGLFLSLGNKKASELNEQHRVLFSNNSKIIVNQIAGFITRRIVDFGVFGRVKLGERYGMIMFGSQVDLYVPKNAKIKVTEFQKVKAGESLIGFLHED
;
A
#
# COMPACT_ATOMS: atom_id res chain seq x y z
N MET A 1 -9.99 12.74 -11.70
CA MET A 1 -8.72 12.28 -12.34
C MET A 1 -9.08 11.19 -13.33
N LYS A 2 -8.58 11.23 -14.58
CA LYS A 2 -8.73 10.06 -15.48
C LYS A 2 -7.99 8.89 -14.84
N THR A 3 -8.64 7.76 -14.72
CA THR A 3 -8.02 6.56 -14.15
C THR A 3 -7.05 5.99 -15.17
N GLU A 4 -5.78 6.10 -14.85
CA GLU A 4 -4.73 5.42 -15.62
C GLU A 4 -4.76 3.94 -15.27
N ILE A 5 -4.82 3.06 -16.26
CA ILE A 5 -4.83 1.59 -16.06
C ILE A 5 -3.49 1.13 -15.46
N ILE A 6 -2.42 1.84 -15.77
CA ILE A 6 -1.05 1.59 -15.30
C ILE A 6 -0.53 2.89 -14.67
N LEU A 7 0.13 2.77 -13.52
CA LEU A 7 0.76 3.90 -12.85
C LEU A 7 1.94 4.44 -13.68
N LYS A 8 2.05 5.78 -13.72
CA LYS A 8 3.17 6.47 -14.39
C LYS A 8 4.54 6.09 -13.83
N GLU A 9 4.61 5.76 -12.55
CA GLU A 9 5.80 5.27 -11.86
C GLU A 9 6.36 3.98 -12.47
N GLY A 10 5.49 3.20 -13.15
CA GLY A 10 5.85 1.96 -13.85
C GLY A 10 6.42 2.17 -15.24
N TYR A 11 6.17 3.31 -15.89
CA TYR A 11 6.57 3.53 -17.29
C TYR A 11 8.07 3.30 -17.55
N PRO A 12 9.02 3.77 -16.72
CA PRO A 12 10.43 3.49 -16.96
C PRO A 12 10.77 2.00 -16.99
N PHE A 13 10.16 1.22 -16.09
CA PHE A 13 10.37 -0.24 -16.00
C PHE A 13 9.72 -0.99 -17.16
N ILE A 14 8.50 -0.63 -17.52
CA ILE A 14 7.73 -1.26 -18.61
C ILE A 14 8.38 -0.95 -19.96
N ILE A 15 8.76 0.32 -20.21
CA ILE A 15 9.37 0.73 -21.47
C ILE A 15 10.73 0.09 -21.61
N SER A 16 11.61 0.12 -20.60
CA SER A 16 12.94 -0.47 -20.69
C SER A 16 12.91 -1.99 -20.88
N SER A 17 12.05 -2.70 -20.13
CA SER A 17 11.89 -4.15 -20.31
C SER A 17 11.24 -4.52 -21.65
N GLY A 18 10.29 -3.70 -22.12
CA GLY A 18 9.68 -3.86 -23.45
C GLY A 18 10.69 -3.68 -24.59
N ILE A 19 11.56 -2.67 -24.48
CA ILE A 19 12.67 -2.48 -25.45
C ILE A 19 13.61 -3.69 -25.43
N LEU A 20 14.02 -4.18 -24.27
CA LEU A 20 14.87 -5.38 -24.17
C LEU A 20 14.22 -6.61 -24.80
N PHE A 21 12.92 -6.79 -24.57
CA PHE A 21 12.16 -7.87 -25.22
C PHE A 21 12.14 -7.73 -26.75
N ILE A 22 11.83 -6.54 -27.27
CA ILE A 22 11.81 -6.27 -28.73
C ILE A 22 13.20 -6.49 -29.34
N LEU A 23 14.27 -5.98 -28.71
CA LEU A 23 15.63 -6.18 -29.19
C LEU A 23 16.01 -7.66 -29.21
N SER A 24 15.56 -8.46 -28.24
CA SER A 24 15.81 -9.91 -28.24
C SER A 24 15.19 -10.63 -29.42
N LEU A 25 14.05 -10.13 -29.91
CA LEU A 25 13.40 -10.64 -31.13
C LEU A 25 14.16 -10.24 -32.40
N ILE A 26 14.52 -8.95 -32.50
CA ILE A 26 15.23 -8.38 -33.68
C ILE A 26 16.61 -9.04 -33.85
N PHE A 27 17.37 -9.22 -32.76
CA PHE A 27 18.69 -9.84 -32.79
C PHE A 27 18.67 -11.36 -32.68
N HIS A 28 17.47 -11.98 -32.80
CA HIS A 28 17.29 -13.43 -32.79
C HIS A 28 17.98 -14.14 -31.61
N PHE A 29 17.87 -13.58 -30.40
CA PHE A 29 18.38 -14.24 -29.20
C PHE A 29 17.73 -15.63 -29.09
N ASN A 30 18.41 -16.58 -28.42
CA ASN A 30 17.82 -17.89 -28.23
C ASN A 30 16.51 -17.79 -27.40
N GLY A 31 15.62 -18.77 -27.53
CA GLY A 31 14.27 -18.74 -26.94
C GLY A 31 14.26 -18.52 -25.44
N PHE A 32 15.30 -18.95 -24.70
CA PHE A 32 15.40 -18.72 -23.25
C PHE A 32 15.40 -17.22 -22.92
N TRP A 33 16.23 -16.42 -23.60
CA TRP A 33 16.31 -14.98 -23.36
C TRP A 33 15.06 -14.23 -23.81
N GLN A 34 14.44 -14.65 -24.91
CA GLN A 34 13.18 -14.07 -25.38
C GLN A 34 12.08 -14.28 -24.34
N ILE A 35 11.93 -15.51 -23.81
CA ILE A 35 10.94 -15.84 -22.79
C ILE A 35 11.26 -15.05 -21.48
N LEU A 36 12.52 -15.00 -21.07
CA LEU A 36 12.92 -14.28 -19.86
C LEU A 36 12.55 -12.79 -19.93
N PHE A 37 12.89 -12.11 -21.04
CA PHE A 37 12.58 -10.68 -21.20
C PHE A 37 11.07 -10.44 -21.32
N PHE A 38 10.34 -11.34 -21.97
CA PHE A 38 8.87 -11.27 -22.00
C PHE A 38 8.25 -11.41 -20.61
N VAL A 39 8.72 -12.36 -19.78
CA VAL A 39 8.23 -12.56 -18.42
C VAL A 39 8.52 -11.33 -17.55
N ILE A 40 9.70 -10.72 -17.68
CA ILE A 40 10.05 -9.48 -16.96
C ILE A 40 9.14 -8.33 -17.39
N PHE A 41 8.91 -8.16 -18.68
CA PHE A 41 8.01 -7.14 -19.22
C PHE A 41 6.57 -7.34 -18.70
N ALA A 42 6.04 -8.56 -18.84
CA ALA A 42 4.70 -8.90 -18.35
C ALA A 42 4.56 -8.70 -16.83
N PHE A 43 5.61 -9.03 -16.07
CA PHE A 43 5.65 -8.78 -14.63
C PHE A 43 5.52 -7.29 -14.30
N PHE A 44 6.24 -6.40 -14.96
CA PHE A 44 6.13 -4.97 -14.68
C PHE A 44 4.77 -4.40 -15.09
N VAL A 45 4.20 -4.82 -16.21
CA VAL A 45 2.83 -4.44 -16.60
C VAL A 45 1.82 -4.88 -15.53
N TYR A 46 1.95 -6.10 -15.03
CA TYR A 46 1.10 -6.63 -13.98
C TYR A 46 1.32 -5.92 -12.63
N PHE A 47 2.57 -5.67 -12.24
CA PHE A 47 2.93 -5.05 -10.97
C PHE A 47 2.40 -3.62 -10.84
N PHE A 48 2.55 -2.82 -11.89
CA PHE A 48 2.11 -1.41 -11.90
C PHE A 48 0.64 -1.22 -12.32
N ARG A 49 -0.16 -2.28 -12.34
CA ARG A 49 -1.59 -2.18 -12.62
C ARG A 49 -2.30 -1.33 -11.58
N ASN A 50 -3.28 -0.55 -12.04
CA ASN A 50 -4.04 0.37 -11.21
C ASN A 50 -5.56 0.11 -11.37
N PRO A 51 -6.09 -0.97 -10.76
CA PRO A 51 -7.50 -1.30 -10.87
C PRO A 51 -8.37 -0.25 -10.20
N GLU A 52 -9.58 -0.03 -10.72
CA GLU A 52 -10.63 0.64 -9.97
C GLU A 52 -11.13 -0.27 -8.86
N ARG A 53 -11.53 0.37 -7.75
CA ARG A 53 -12.02 -0.32 -6.57
C ARG A 53 -13.26 0.40 -6.06
N ILE A 54 -14.23 -0.37 -5.63
CA ILE A 54 -15.47 0.11 -5.00
C ILE A 54 -15.46 -0.42 -3.56
N PRO A 55 -15.58 0.44 -2.56
CA PRO A 55 -15.65 0.00 -1.16
C PRO A 55 -16.81 -0.98 -0.92
N GLU A 56 -16.58 -2.00 -0.11
CA GLU A 56 -17.63 -2.93 0.34
C GLU A 56 -18.70 -2.21 1.18
N ASP A 57 -18.32 -1.12 1.86
CA ASP A 57 -19.22 -0.29 2.67
C ASP A 57 -18.77 1.17 2.57
N GLU A 58 -19.72 2.05 2.25
CA GLU A 58 -19.49 3.51 2.16
C GLU A 58 -20.26 4.26 3.27
N SER A 59 -20.81 3.54 4.25
CA SER A 59 -21.54 4.15 5.36
C SER A 59 -20.61 5.05 6.19
N LYS A 60 -21.20 5.98 6.88
CA LYS A 60 -20.47 6.88 7.77
C LYS A 60 -19.70 6.07 8.82
N GLY A 61 -18.43 6.42 9.02
CA GLY A 61 -17.55 5.70 9.94
C GLY A 61 -16.91 4.43 9.38
N ALA A 62 -17.23 3.98 8.16
CA ALA A 62 -16.58 2.83 7.55
C ALA A 62 -15.07 3.06 7.40
N ILE A 63 -14.29 2.05 7.78
CA ILE A 63 -12.82 1.97 7.63
C ILE A 63 -12.54 0.86 6.62
N ILE A 64 -11.97 1.21 5.48
CA ILE A 64 -11.57 0.23 4.46
C ILE A 64 -10.07 0.00 4.47
N SER A 65 -9.64 -1.12 3.91
CA SER A 65 -8.21 -1.45 3.85
C SER A 65 -7.42 -0.39 3.06
N PRO A 66 -6.31 0.14 3.62
CA PRO A 66 -5.42 1.04 2.90
C PRO A 66 -4.52 0.30 1.90
N SER A 67 -4.42 -1.03 1.97
CA SER A 67 -3.49 -1.84 1.18
C SER A 67 -4.11 -3.18 0.78
N ASP A 68 -3.68 -3.74 -0.37
CA ASP A 68 -3.84 -5.17 -0.64
C ASP A 68 -2.87 -5.94 0.28
N GLY A 69 -3.21 -7.19 0.59
CA GLY A 69 -2.32 -8.09 1.32
C GLY A 69 -3.04 -9.04 2.27
N GLU A 70 -2.28 -9.60 3.19
CA GLU A 70 -2.76 -10.48 4.25
C GLU A 70 -2.53 -9.84 5.61
N ILE A 71 -3.54 -9.84 6.46
CA ILE A 71 -3.42 -9.36 7.84
C ILE A 71 -2.57 -10.34 8.63
N ILE A 72 -1.42 -9.89 9.12
CA ILE A 72 -0.46 -10.75 9.85
C ILE A 72 -0.50 -10.54 11.36
N GLU A 73 -1.05 -9.42 11.83
CA GLU A 73 -1.11 -9.09 13.26
C GLU A 73 -2.22 -8.09 13.53
N ILE A 74 -2.96 -8.29 14.63
CA ILE A 74 -3.91 -7.31 15.19
C ILE A 74 -3.59 -7.19 16.68
N LYS A 75 -3.12 -6.01 17.13
CA LYS A 75 -2.81 -5.76 18.54
C LYS A 75 -2.94 -4.31 18.93
N GLU A 76 -2.96 -4.03 20.25
CA GLU A 76 -2.75 -2.68 20.74
C GLU A 76 -1.28 -2.28 20.65
N ASP A 77 -1.03 -1.07 20.12
CA ASP A 77 0.31 -0.51 20.02
C ASP A 77 0.27 1.02 20.17
N THR A 78 1.43 1.64 20.33
CA THR A 78 1.54 3.09 20.35
C THR A 78 1.61 3.60 18.92
N ALA A 79 0.59 4.34 18.50
CA ALA A 79 0.53 4.90 17.14
C ALA A 79 1.56 6.03 16.98
N PRO A 80 2.35 6.00 15.90
CA PRO A 80 3.28 7.07 15.58
C PRO A 80 2.53 8.40 15.31
N ILE A 81 3.25 9.50 15.24
CA ILE A 81 2.74 10.87 15.06
C ILE A 81 1.94 11.38 16.28
N VAL A 82 0.94 10.61 16.72
CA VAL A 82 0.02 11.03 17.81
C VAL A 82 0.46 10.53 19.18
N ASN A 83 1.30 9.50 19.24
CA ASN A 83 1.80 8.88 20.49
C ASN A 83 0.68 8.40 21.43
N GLU A 84 -0.41 7.89 20.86
CA GLU A 84 -1.59 7.38 21.56
C GLU A 84 -1.66 5.86 21.43
N LYS A 85 -2.27 5.16 22.40
CA LYS A 85 -2.55 3.73 22.31
C LYS A 85 -3.73 3.49 21.38
N MET A 86 -3.50 2.76 20.28
CA MET A 86 -4.46 2.45 19.23
C MET A 86 -4.43 0.95 18.90
N ILE A 87 -5.42 0.46 18.16
CA ILE A 87 -5.37 -0.88 17.57
C ILE A 87 -4.53 -0.77 16.30
N LYS A 88 -3.44 -1.54 16.24
CA LYS A 88 -2.61 -1.71 15.06
C LYS A 88 -3.06 -2.96 14.29
N ILE A 89 -3.25 -2.82 13.00
CA ILE A 89 -3.54 -3.90 12.05
C ILE A 89 -2.41 -3.89 11.03
N SER A 90 -1.58 -4.94 11.04
CA SER A 90 -0.44 -5.07 10.12
C SER A 90 -0.82 -5.89 8.91
N ILE A 91 -0.65 -5.33 7.72
CA ILE A 91 -0.98 -5.93 6.42
C ILE A 91 0.32 -6.16 5.66
N LYS A 92 0.61 -7.41 5.32
CA LYS A 92 1.79 -7.80 4.54
C LYS A 92 1.42 -7.95 3.08
N LEU A 93 2.13 -7.24 2.20
CA LEU A 93 1.93 -7.32 0.76
C LEU A 93 2.84 -8.38 0.14
N SER A 94 2.28 -9.17 -0.77
CA SER A 94 3.01 -10.00 -1.71
C SER A 94 3.39 -9.19 -2.94
N ILE A 95 4.47 -9.56 -3.65
CA ILE A 95 4.86 -8.93 -4.92
C ILE A 95 3.80 -9.03 -6.02
N PHE A 96 2.81 -9.90 -5.86
CA PHE A 96 1.68 -10.07 -6.78
C PHE A 96 0.47 -9.21 -6.43
N ASP A 97 0.47 -8.56 -5.26
CA ASP A 97 -0.60 -7.67 -4.83
C ASP A 97 -0.54 -6.30 -5.55
N VAL A 98 -1.61 -5.53 -5.47
CA VAL A 98 -1.59 -4.14 -5.93
C VAL A 98 -0.90 -3.29 -4.89
N HIS A 99 0.12 -2.55 -5.29
CA HIS A 99 0.99 -1.79 -4.39
C HIS A 99 0.57 -0.32 -4.18
N ILE A 100 -0.64 0.04 -4.60
CA ILE A 100 -1.23 1.36 -4.40
C ILE A 100 -1.90 1.41 -3.04
N GLN A 101 -1.56 2.41 -2.24
CA GLN A 101 -2.24 2.67 -0.99
C GLN A 101 -3.37 3.67 -1.19
N ARG A 102 -4.47 3.40 -0.47
CA ARG A 102 -5.71 4.17 -0.56
C ARG A 102 -6.14 4.68 0.81
N SER A 103 -6.81 5.82 0.81
CA SER A 103 -7.36 6.40 2.05
C SER A 103 -8.31 5.43 2.74
N PRO A 104 -8.08 5.09 4.02
CA PRO A 104 -8.93 4.17 4.76
C PRO A 104 -10.29 4.78 5.15
N ILE A 105 -10.39 6.10 5.14
CA ILE A 105 -11.63 6.85 5.47
C ILE A 105 -11.82 8.02 4.51
N ALA A 106 -13.03 8.51 4.41
CA ALA A 106 -13.30 9.86 3.90
C ALA A 106 -12.96 10.86 5.01
N GLY A 107 -12.14 11.87 4.71
CA GLY A 107 -11.68 12.84 5.72
C GLY A 107 -10.63 13.77 5.16
N GLU A 108 -9.61 14.06 5.97
CA GLU A 108 -8.49 14.92 5.58
C GLU A 108 -7.15 14.28 5.95
N ILE A 109 -6.15 14.39 5.07
CA ILE A 109 -4.75 14.15 5.43
C ILE A 109 -4.24 15.41 6.11
N THR A 110 -3.94 15.33 7.39
CA THR A 110 -3.54 16.46 8.23
C THR A 110 -2.05 16.49 8.58
N ALA A 111 -1.36 15.34 8.48
CA ALA A 111 0.09 15.26 8.66
C ALA A 111 0.68 14.11 7.86
N LYS A 112 1.94 14.29 7.45
CA LYS A 112 2.79 13.28 6.84
C LYS A 112 4.18 13.35 7.41
N GLU A 113 4.79 12.19 7.62
CA GLU A 113 6.16 12.07 8.10
C GLU A 113 6.90 11.02 7.26
N TYR A 114 8.03 11.41 6.67
CA TYR A 114 8.90 10.48 5.93
C TYR A 114 10.16 10.22 6.74
N ILE A 115 10.45 8.93 7.00
CA ILE A 115 11.59 8.52 7.82
C ILE A 115 12.50 7.68 6.94
N HIS A 116 13.69 8.20 6.70
CA HIS A 116 14.75 7.43 6.06
C HIS A 116 15.23 6.31 6.98
N GLY A 117 15.40 5.12 6.44
CA GLY A 117 15.77 3.97 7.25
C GLY A 117 16.49 2.89 6.45
N LEU A 118 16.52 1.69 7.01
CA LEU A 118 17.11 0.51 6.40
C LEU A 118 16.08 -0.19 5.48
N PHE A 119 16.53 -1.27 4.84
CA PHE A 119 15.70 -2.15 4.01
C PHE A 119 15.86 -3.61 4.48
N LEU A 120 15.55 -3.87 5.74
CA LEU A 120 15.60 -5.20 6.31
C LEU A 120 14.44 -6.05 5.77
N SER A 121 14.65 -7.37 5.71
CA SER A 121 13.55 -8.30 5.41
C SER A 121 12.44 -8.17 6.45
N LEU A 122 11.18 -8.15 6.02
CA LEU A 122 10.01 -8.06 6.91
C LEU A 122 9.87 -9.24 7.88
N GLY A 123 10.61 -10.33 7.69
CA GLY A 123 10.76 -11.39 8.68
C GLY A 123 11.65 -11.02 9.88
N ASN A 124 12.39 -9.93 9.79
CA ASN A 124 13.18 -9.41 10.91
C ASN A 124 12.28 -8.57 11.84
N LYS A 125 12.26 -8.92 13.13
CA LYS A 125 11.43 -8.23 14.15
C LYS A 125 11.70 -6.72 14.25
N LYS A 126 12.90 -6.26 13.86
CA LYS A 126 13.28 -4.84 13.86
C LYS A 126 12.93 -4.11 12.55
N ALA A 127 12.40 -4.80 11.56
CA ALA A 127 12.10 -4.18 10.26
C ALA A 127 11.07 -3.06 10.37
N SER A 128 10.02 -3.25 11.17
CA SER A 128 8.98 -2.24 11.40
C SER A 128 9.46 -0.98 12.12
N GLU A 129 10.61 -1.04 12.78
CA GLU A 129 11.19 0.10 13.52
C GLU A 129 12.30 0.79 12.70
N LEU A 130 13.14 0.01 12.01
CA LEU A 130 14.37 0.51 11.40
C LEU A 130 14.28 0.75 9.90
N ASN A 131 13.31 0.15 9.22
CA ASN A 131 13.15 0.33 7.78
C ASN A 131 12.61 1.72 7.44
N GLU A 132 12.83 2.12 6.19
CA GLU A 132 12.26 3.33 5.63
C GLU A 132 10.74 3.31 5.72
N GLN A 133 10.14 4.43 6.18
CA GLN A 133 8.72 4.55 6.47
C GLN A 133 8.14 5.85 5.93
N HIS A 134 6.88 5.80 5.56
CA HIS A 134 6.07 6.98 5.29
C HIS A 134 4.77 6.87 6.08
N ARG A 135 4.56 7.79 7.00
CA ARG A 135 3.43 7.85 7.93
C ARG A 135 2.47 8.93 7.49
N VAL A 136 1.20 8.60 7.43
CA VAL A 136 0.14 9.52 7.01
C VAL A 136 -0.96 9.51 8.06
N LEU A 137 -1.29 10.70 8.56
CA LEU A 137 -2.38 10.92 9.50
C LEU A 137 -3.63 11.38 8.75
N PHE A 138 -4.67 10.57 8.84
CA PHE A 138 -6.02 10.87 8.38
C PHE A 138 -6.88 11.29 9.56
N SER A 139 -7.71 12.30 9.36
CA SER A 139 -8.61 12.84 10.39
C SER A 139 -10.04 12.97 9.83
N ASN A 140 -11.00 12.46 10.59
CA ASN A 140 -12.43 12.64 10.37
C ASN A 140 -13.14 12.42 11.71
N ASN A 141 -13.25 13.45 12.57
CA ASN A 141 -13.63 13.37 13.99
C ASN A 141 -12.78 12.39 14.82
N SER A 142 -12.17 11.41 14.19
CA SER A 142 -11.21 10.45 14.75
C SER A 142 -9.89 10.49 13.97
N LYS A 143 -8.81 10.06 14.61
CA LYS A 143 -7.48 9.96 14.01
C LYS A 143 -7.23 8.53 13.54
N ILE A 144 -6.77 8.36 12.30
CA ILE A 144 -6.30 7.09 11.75
C ILE A 144 -4.90 7.33 11.16
N ILE A 145 -3.96 6.45 11.47
CA ILE A 145 -2.62 6.54 10.91
C ILE A 145 -2.37 5.34 10.01
N VAL A 146 -1.81 5.59 8.84
CA VAL A 146 -1.29 4.55 7.96
C VAL A 146 0.21 4.71 7.88
N ASN A 147 0.94 3.68 8.29
CA ASN A 147 2.39 3.62 8.20
C ASN A 147 2.80 2.65 7.09
N GLN A 148 3.36 3.18 6.01
CA GLN A 148 3.95 2.42 4.91
C GLN A 148 5.38 2.05 5.29
N ILE A 149 5.74 0.77 5.26
CA ILE A 149 7.04 0.25 5.67
C ILE A 149 7.68 -0.47 4.49
N ALA A 150 8.84 0.01 4.08
CA ALA A 150 9.61 -0.60 3.00
C ALA A 150 10.20 -1.95 3.44
N GLY A 151 10.20 -2.94 2.54
CA GLY A 151 10.85 -4.23 2.75
C GLY A 151 12.25 -4.30 2.10
N PHE A 152 12.85 -5.48 2.09
CA PHE A 152 14.22 -5.70 1.57
C PHE A 152 14.37 -5.39 0.06
N ILE A 153 13.37 -5.73 -0.73
CA ILE A 153 13.36 -5.48 -2.18
C ILE A 153 12.86 -4.06 -2.47
N THR A 154 12.02 -3.52 -1.59
CA THR A 154 11.47 -2.18 -1.67
C THR A 154 12.59 -1.17 -1.46
N ARG A 155 12.76 -0.27 -2.41
CA ARG A 155 13.72 0.84 -2.27
C ARG A 155 13.08 2.20 -2.47
N ARG A 156 11.74 2.25 -2.50
CA ARG A 156 11.04 3.51 -2.72
C ARG A 156 9.59 3.44 -2.26
N ILE A 157 9.25 4.34 -1.37
CA ILE A 157 7.88 4.73 -1.07
C ILE A 157 7.57 6.00 -1.85
N VAL A 158 6.47 6.00 -2.60
CA VAL A 158 6.07 7.15 -3.43
C VAL A 158 4.84 7.77 -2.81
N ASP A 159 4.94 9.03 -2.42
CA ASP A 159 3.81 9.88 -2.07
C ASP A 159 3.27 10.57 -3.34
N PHE A 160 1.98 10.47 -3.59
CA PHE A 160 1.33 11.13 -4.74
C PHE A 160 1.04 12.62 -4.51
N GLY A 161 1.48 13.17 -3.38
CA GLY A 161 1.33 14.59 -3.05
C GLY A 161 -0.09 14.98 -2.61
N VAL A 162 -0.96 14.01 -2.33
CA VAL A 162 -2.33 14.26 -1.85
C VAL A 162 -2.27 14.79 -0.41
N PHE A 163 -2.90 15.93 -0.14
CA PHE A 163 -3.00 16.56 1.18
C PHE A 163 -4.34 17.26 1.33
N GLY A 164 -4.85 17.44 2.55
CA GLY A 164 -6.17 17.98 2.81
C GLY A 164 -7.27 16.94 2.56
N ARG A 165 -8.40 17.37 2.00
CA ARG A 165 -9.59 16.52 1.81
C ARG A 165 -9.31 15.33 0.89
N VAL A 166 -9.74 14.13 1.34
CA VAL A 166 -9.67 12.88 0.59
C VAL A 166 -10.99 12.12 0.69
N LYS A 167 -11.31 11.40 -0.40
CA LYS A 167 -12.45 10.49 -0.43
C LYS A 167 -12.06 9.12 0.13
N LEU A 168 -13.05 8.36 0.57
CA LEU A 168 -12.88 6.95 0.90
C LEU A 168 -12.27 6.20 -0.31
N GLY A 169 -11.20 5.44 -0.11
CA GLY A 169 -10.52 4.71 -1.17
C GLY A 169 -9.70 5.55 -2.15
N GLU A 170 -9.53 6.85 -1.92
CA GLU A 170 -8.68 7.70 -2.77
C GLU A 170 -7.22 7.28 -2.69
N ARG A 171 -6.54 7.25 -3.85
CA ARG A 171 -5.13 6.87 -3.97
C ARG A 171 -4.25 7.98 -3.41
N TYR A 172 -3.34 7.67 -2.47
CA TYR A 172 -2.43 8.68 -1.92
C TYR A 172 -0.94 8.34 -2.05
N GLY A 173 -0.62 7.10 -2.40
CA GLY A 173 0.76 6.68 -2.55
C GLY A 173 0.90 5.25 -3.06
N MET A 174 2.16 4.80 -3.17
CA MET A 174 2.48 3.41 -3.45
C MET A 174 3.79 3.00 -2.77
N ILE A 175 3.96 1.71 -2.53
CA ILE A 175 5.23 1.11 -2.09
C ILE A 175 5.71 0.19 -3.21
N MET A 176 6.95 0.37 -3.70
CA MET A 176 7.48 -0.47 -4.77
C MET A 176 8.14 -1.73 -4.18
N PHE A 177 7.65 -2.91 -4.58
CA PHE A 177 8.20 -4.24 -4.31
C PHE A 177 8.29 -4.67 -2.83
N GLY A 178 7.36 -5.54 -2.39
CA GLY A 178 7.38 -6.25 -1.11
C GLY A 178 7.44 -5.36 0.13
N SER A 179 6.32 -5.20 0.83
CA SER A 179 6.16 -4.18 1.87
C SER A 179 5.18 -4.61 2.94
N GLN A 180 5.10 -3.82 3.98
CA GLN A 180 4.08 -3.90 5.02
C GLN A 180 3.40 -2.56 5.17
N VAL A 181 2.12 -2.59 5.49
CA VAL A 181 1.35 -1.40 5.86
C VAL A 181 0.72 -1.65 7.22
N ASP A 182 1.03 -0.77 8.18
CA ASP A 182 0.39 -0.79 9.49
C ASP A 182 -0.71 0.28 9.53
N LEU A 183 -1.93 -0.15 9.78
CA LEU A 183 -3.10 0.69 9.99
C LEU A 183 -3.36 0.81 11.49
N TYR A 184 -3.38 2.05 12.01
CA TYR A 184 -3.72 2.34 13.40
C TYR A 184 -5.10 2.99 13.46
N VAL A 185 -5.99 2.40 14.24
CA VAL A 185 -7.36 2.89 14.44
C VAL A 185 -7.65 3.08 15.93
N PRO A 186 -8.58 3.97 16.31
CA PRO A 186 -8.95 4.18 17.72
C PRO A 186 -9.36 2.87 18.42
N LYS A 187 -9.08 2.76 19.72
CA LYS A 187 -9.41 1.56 20.51
C LYS A 187 -10.89 1.20 20.54
N ASN A 188 -11.77 2.21 20.45
CA ASN A 188 -13.22 2.03 20.41
C ASN A 188 -13.75 1.66 19.01
N ALA A 189 -12.88 1.56 17.98
CA ALA A 189 -13.30 1.12 16.65
C ALA A 189 -13.77 -0.35 16.68
N LYS A 190 -14.85 -0.64 15.97
CA LYS A 190 -15.38 -2.00 15.83
C LYS A 190 -14.70 -2.72 14.67
N ILE A 191 -13.67 -3.53 14.97
CA ILE A 191 -12.94 -4.31 13.98
C ILE A 191 -13.78 -5.50 13.48
N LYS A 192 -13.75 -5.74 12.16
CA LYS A 192 -14.53 -6.79 11.48
C LYS A 192 -13.65 -7.87 10.84
N VAL A 193 -12.35 -7.64 10.79
CA VAL A 193 -11.38 -8.55 10.18
C VAL A 193 -10.64 -9.36 11.24
N THR A 194 -10.01 -10.45 10.79
CA THR A 194 -9.19 -11.35 11.62
C THR A 194 -7.80 -11.51 11.01
N GLU A 195 -6.86 -11.99 11.82
CA GLU A 195 -5.54 -12.40 11.31
C GLU A 195 -5.67 -13.47 10.23
N PHE A 196 -4.73 -13.46 9.28
CA PHE A 196 -4.66 -14.32 8.09
C PHE A 196 -5.76 -14.06 7.04
N GLN A 197 -6.61 -13.05 7.24
CA GLN A 197 -7.56 -12.63 6.23
C GLN A 197 -6.86 -11.84 5.12
N LYS A 198 -7.20 -12.13 3.85
CA LYS A 198 -6.78 -11.31 2.70
C LYS A 198 -7.70 -10.11 2.54
N VAL A 199 -7.10 -8.96 2.31
CA VAL A 199 -7.78 -7.68 2.12
C VAL A 199 -7.30 -6.99 0.87
N LYS A 200 -8.12 -6.08 0.33
CA LYS A 200 -7.84 -5.31 -0.87
C LYS A 200 -7.99 -3.81 -0.59
N ALA A 201 -7.00 -3.04 -0.98
CA ALA A 201 -6.95 -1.59 -0.84
C ALA A 201 -8.18 -0.90 -1.45
N GLY A 202 -8.86 -0.08 -0.67
CA GLY A 202 -10.02 0.68 -1.14
C GLY A 202 -11.28 -0.14 -1.39
N GLU A 203 -11.29 -1.43 -1.04
CA GLU A 203 -12.42 -2.35 -1.23
C GLU A 203 -12.82 -2.98 0.11
N SER A 204 -11.94 -3.77 0.75
CA SER A 204 -12.29 -4.58 1.91
C SER A 204 -12.58 -3.76 3.16
N LEU A 205 -13.71 -4.05 3.80
CA LEU A 205 -14.11 -3.43 5.06
C LEU A 205 -13.24 -3.94 6.22
N ILE A 206 -12.53 -3.06 6.89
CA ILE A 206 -11.75 -3.35 8.11
C ILE A 206 -12.60 -3.24 9.37
N GLY A 207 -13.50 -2.27 9.41
CA GLY A 207 -14.36 -2.02 10.57
C GLY A 207 -15.06 -0.68 10.51
N PHE A 208 -15.48 -0.20 11.66
CA PHE A 208 -16.19 1.07 11.79
C PHE A 208 -15.62 1.89 12.94
N LEU A 209 -15.52 3.19 12.72
CA LEU A 209 -15.34 4.16 13.80
C LEU A 209 -16.58 4.17 14.68
N HIS A 210 -16.39 4.31 15.98
CA HIS A 210 -17.53 4.55 16.89
C HIS A 210 -18.07 5.96 16.61
N GLU A 211 -19.36 6.07 16.38
CA GLU A 211 -20.04 7.37 16.33
C GLU A 211 -20.36 7.77 17.78
N ASP A 212 -19.83 8.90 18.22
CA ASP A 212 -20.25 9.57 19.46
C ASP A 212 -21.58 10.29 19.26
#